data_7997b2f65048828fab76c6c343fe24ed
#
_entry.id   7997b2f65048828fab76c6c343fe24ed
#
_cell.length_a   1.000
_cell.length_b   1.000
_cell.length_c   1.000
_cell.angle_alpha   90.00
_cell.angle_beta   90.00
_cell.angle_gamma   90.00
#
_symmetry.space_group_name_H-M   'P 1'
#
loop_
_entity.id
_entity.type
_entity.pdbx_description
1 polymer ?
#
loop_
_entity_poly.entity_id
_entity_poly.type
_entity_poly.pdbx_seq_one_letter_code
_entity_poly.pdbx_strand_id
1 'polypeptide(L)'
;YNALHNTNLPLSCPVENIRLDNVMYMNIINDVSCLVDNKIIVLAEHQSTINENMPLRFLQYIARLYEKLQAPTDRYLRKLSKIPTPEFYVFYNGTEYYPESTTLKLSDAFMTKPEQVPLELEVKVYNINKNKGAEVLNRCKPLEEYSMFVEEVRIQTQLDPENGFTNAVKICIEKGILKEYLQRKSREVINMLVAEYDYDTDIAVQRAEAGRIAFAKGISQGIEQGSYQKARETAAAFKKLGIDSAKIAEGTGLSLEEIAHL
;
A
#
# COMPACT_ATOMS: atom_id res chain seq x y z
N TYR A 1 21.36 3.41 -4.70
CA TYR A 1 22.05 3.23 -3.43
C TYR A 1 22.86 4.47 -3.05
N ASN A 2 23.78 4.96 -3.90
CA ASN A 2 24.61 6.12 -3.60
C ASN A 2 23.79 7.37 -3.19
N ALA A 3 22.70 7.66 -3.87
CA ALA A 3 21.82 8.78 -3.57
C ALA A 3 21.10 8.63 -2.21
N LEU A 4 20.70 7.43 -1.83
CA LEU A 4 20.04 7.14 -0.55
C LEU A 4 20.98 7.31 0.64
N HIS A 5 22.25 6.91 0.47
CA HIS A 5 23.25 6.88 1.56
C HIS A 5 24.25 8.05 1.50
N ASN A 6 24.13 8.94 0.52
CA ASN A 6 25.12 9.97 0.26
C ASN A 6 26.55 9.39 0.17
N THR A 7 26.70 8.26 -0.51
CA THR A 7 27.94 7.53 -0.73
C THR A 7 28.37 7.61 -2.18
N ASN A 8 29.57 7.15 -2.48
CA ASN A 8 30.13 7.13 -3.82
C ASN A 8 30.73 5.77 -4.16
N LEU A 9 29.89 4.72 -4.09
CA LEU A 9 30.34 3.39 -4.50
C LEU A 9 30.70 3.42 -6.00
N PRO A 10 31.84 2.81 -6.40
CA PRO A 10 32.25 2.77 -7.78
C PRO A 10 31.28 1.93 -8.63
N LEU A 11 31.22 2.20 -9.93
CA LEU A 11 30.39 1.43 -10.88
C LEU A 11 30.79 -0.05 -10.97
N SER A 12 31.99 -0.41 -10.52
CA SER A 12 32.45 -1.80 -10.40
C SER A 12 31.92 -2.53 -9.18
N CYS A 13 31.23 -1.84 -8.25
CA CYS A 13 30.59 -2.49 -7.11
C CYS A 13 29.53 -3.47 -7.61
N PRO A 14 29.61 -4.75 -7.22
CA PRO A 14 28.64 -5.74 -7.67
C PRO A 14 27.23 -5.43 -7.15
N VAL A 15 26.27 -5.35 -8.06
CA VAL A 15 24.84 -5.21 -7.76
C VAL A 15 24.10 -6.31 -8.49
N GLU A 16 23.50 -7.20 -7.73
CA GLU A 16 22.74 -8.34 -8.26
C GLU A 16 21.24 -8.12 -8.00
N ASN A 17 20.43 -8.24 -9.05
CA ASN A 17 18.97 -8.23 -8.93
C ASN A 17 18.51 -9.59 -8.39
N ILE A 18 17.88 -9.59 -7.23
CA ILE A 18 17.32 -10.77 -6.60
C ILE A 18 15.79 -10.68 -6.75
N ARG A 19 15.22 -11.53 -7.61
CA ARG A 19 13.76 -11.58 -7.77
C ARG A 19 13.16 -12.66 -6.88
N LEU A 20 12.02 -12.33 -6.27
CA LEU A 20 11.14 -13.32 -5.70
C LEU A 20 10.33 -13.97 -6.83
N ASP A 21 10.45 -15.28 -6.97
CA ASP A 21 9.65 -16.03 -7.94
C ASP A 21 8.21 -16.16 -7.40
N ASN A 22 7.23 -16.06 -8.30
CA ASN A 22 5.82 -16.24 -7.95
C ASN A 22 5.58 -17.64 -7.38
N VAL A 23 5.05 -17.73 -6.17
CA VAL A 23 4.49 -18.98 -5.65
C VAL A 23 3.05 -19.08 -6.14
N MET A 24 2.64 -20.27 -6.60
CA MET A 24 1.47 -20.60 -7.41
C MET A 24 0.10 -20.00 -6.98
N TYR A 25 -0.01 -19.35 -5.83
CA TYR A 25 -1.25 -18.75 -5.31
C TYR A 25 -1.09 -17.38 -4.63
N MET A 26 0.10 -16.78 -4.64
CA MET A 26 0.30 -15.45 -4.07
C MET A 26 1.22 -14.62 -4.95
N ASN A 27 0.67 -13.55 -5.53
CA ASN A 27 1.44 -12.51 -6.24
C ASN A 27 2.19 -11.64 -5.21
N ILE A 28 3.20 -12.23 -4.55
CA ILE A 28 4.09 -11.48 -3.66
C ILE A 28 5.34 -11.14 -4.47
N ILE A 29 5.22 -10.10 -5.26
CA ILE A 29 6.32 -9.51 -6.03
C ILE A 29 6.61 -8.17 -5.38
N ASN A 30 7.88 -7.90 -5.11
CA ASN A 30 8.33 -6.54 -4.82
C ASN A 30 8.90 -5.92 -6.11
N ASP A 31 8.80 -4.59 -6.23
CA ASP A 31 9.19 -3.89 -7.46
C ASP A 31 10.69 -4.01 -7.73
N VAL A 32 11.51 -3.76 -6.71
CA VAL A 32 12.97 -3.84 -6.83
C VAL A 32 13.55 -4.50 -5.59
N SER A 33 14.36 -5.55 -5.81
CA SER A 33 15.25 -6.08 -4.80
C SER A 33 16.63 -6.33 -5.39
N CYS A 34 17.65 -5.81 -4.73
CA CYS A 34 19.03 -5.99 -5.16
C CYS A 34 19.97 -6.25 -3.98
N LEU A 35 20.98 -7.08 -4.24
CA LEU A 35 22.08 -7.34 -3.34
C LEU A 35 23.27 -6.45 -3.75
N VAL A 36 23.71 -5.59 -2.86
CA VAL A 36 24.80 -4.66 -3.05
C VAL A 36 26.04 -5.18 -2.31
N ASP A 37 27.15 -5.32 -3.02
CA ASP A 37 28.45 -5.80 -2.49
C ASP A 37 28.35 -7.13 -1.70
N ASN A 38 27.39 -7.98 -2.03
CA ASN A 38 27.10 -9.23 -1.30
C ASN A 38 26.84 -9.04 0.22
N LYS A 39 26.54 -7.82 0.68
CA LYS A 39 26.41 -7.48 2.09
C LYS A 39 25.08 -6.85 2.47
N ILE A 40 24.43 -6.16 1.53
CA ILE A 40 23.23 -5.38 1.80
C ILE A 40 22.14 -5.75 0.80
N ILE A 41 20.95 -6.07 1.29
CA ILE A 41 19.77 -6.26 0.46
C ILE A 41 18.96 -4.96 0.52
N VAL A 42 18.79 -4.31 -0.62
CA VAL A 42 17.90 -3.15 -0.77
C VAL A 42 16.59 -3.66 -1.35
N LEU A 43 15.50 -3.45 -0.61
CA LEU A 43 14.14 -3.63 -1.11
C LEU A 43 13.50 -2.26 -1.28
N ALA A 44 13.00 -1.99 -2.48
CA ALA A 44 12.31 -0.75 -2.77
C ALA A 44 11.00 -1.02 -3.49
N GLU A 45 9.96 -0.27 -3.13
CA GLU A 45 8.67 -0.28 -3.81
C GLU A 45 8.27 1.13 -4.22
N HIS A 46 7.61 1.21 -5.36
CA HIS A 46 6.98 2.41 -5.86
C HIS A 46 5.48 2.37 -5.54
N GLN A 47 4.94 3.46 -4.96
CA GLN A 47 3.53 3.49 -4.57
C GLN A 47 2.85 4.81 -4.94
N SER A 48 1.68 4.71 -5.57
CA SER A 48 0.77 5.82 -5.84
C SER A 48 -0.25 6.06 -4.70
N THR A 49 -0.37 5.13 -3.76
CA THR A 49 -1.28 5.21 -2.61
C THR A 49 -0.52 5.12 -1.29
N ILE A 50 -1.05 5.76 -0.24
CA ILE A 50 -0.50 5.67 1.10
C ILE A 50 -0.86 4.29 1.68
N ASN A 51 0.16 3.56 2.17
CA ASN A 51 -0.03 2.25 2.76
C ASN A 51 0.84 2.09 4.02
N GLU A 52 0.22 2.17 5.18
CA GLU A 52 0.90 2.03 6.48
C GLU A 52 1.33 0.59 6.79
N ASN A 53 0.84 -0.41 6.04
CA ASN A 53 1.19 -1.83 6.23
C ASN A 53 2.48 -2.24 5.49
N MET A 54 3.24 -1.30 4.95
CA MET A 54 4.49 -1.60 4.24
C MET A 54 5.51 -2.36 5.10
N PRO A 55 5.69 -2.07 6.40
CA PRO A 55 6.59 -2.86 7.23
C PRO A 55 6.22 -4.36 7.29
N LEU A 56 4.93 -4.67 7.37
CA LEU A 56 4.46 -6.06 7.38
C LEU A 56 4.70 -6.75 6.02
N ARG A 57 4.49 -6.03 4.91
CA ARG A 57 4.79 -6.55 3.56
C ARG A 57 6.29 -6.83 3.39
N PHE A 58 7.14 -5.89 3.77
CA PHE A 58 8.58 -6.06 3.67
C PHE A 58 9.12 -7.17 4.58
N LEU A 59 8.52 -7.38 5.75
CA LEU A 59 8.86 -8.53 6.59
C LEU A 59 8.64 -9.86 5.84
N GLN A 60 7.54 -9.99 5.12
CA GLN A 60 7.25 -11.17 4.32
C GLN A 60 8.23 -11.32 3.14
N TYR A 61 8.60 -10.22 2.49
CA TYR A 61 9.55 -10.25 1.38
C TYR A 61 10.95 -10.64 1.83
N ILE A 62 11.47 -10.02 2.88
CA ILE A 62 12.83 -10.30 3.36
C ILE A 62 12.96 -11.72 3.90
N ALA A 63 11.94 -12.25 4.58
CA ALA A 63 11.94 -13.62 5.05
C ALA A 63 12.14 -14.61 3.89
N ARG A 64 11.42 -14.41 2.77
CA ARG A 64 11.55 -15.25 1.58
C ARG A 64 12.87 -15.07 0.85
N LEU A 65 13.39 -13.84 0.79
CA LEU A 65 14.70 -13.61 0.20
C LEU A 65 15.80 -14.32 0.99
N TYR A 66 15.75 -14.32 2.31
CA TYR A 66 16.69 -15.07 3.13
C TYR A 66 16.54 -16.58 2.96
N GLU A 67 15.32 -17.10 2.80
CA GLU A 67 15.12 -18.51 2.47
C GLU A 67 15.75 -18.90 1.12
N LYS A 68 15.69 -18.01 0.13
CA LYS A 68 16.29 -18.22 -1.21
C LYS A 68 17.83 -18.13 -1.18
N LEU A 69 18.37 -17.21 -0.38
CA LEU A 69 19.82 -16.94 -0.31
C LEU A 69 20.58 -17.93 0.55
N GLN A 70 19.94 -18.55 1.53
CA GLN A 70 20.58 -19.50 2.44
C GLN A 70 20.32 -20.94 2.00
N ALA A 71 21.34 -21.79 2.18
CA ALA A 71 21.11 -23.23 2.05
C ALA A 71 20.14 -23.71 3.15
N PRO A 72 19.22 -24.65 2.83
CA PRO A 72 18.25 -25.16 3.83
C PRO A 72 18.89 -25.70 5.11
N THR A 73 20.14 -26.15 5.05
CA THR A 73 20.92 -26.67 6.16
C THR A 73 21.51 -25.59 7.06
N ASP A 74 21.68 -24.36 6.58
CA ASP A 74 22.38 -23.28 7.29
C ASP A 74 21.73 -22.93 8.63
N ARG A 75 20.41 -23.02 8.70
CA ARG A 75 19.63 -22.77 9.94
C ARG A 75 19.90 -23.80 11.05
N TYR A 76 20.52 -24.94 10.73
CA TYR A 76 20.83 -26.00 11.69
C TYR A 76 22.33 -26.04 12.08
N LEU A 77 23.13 -25.16 11.48
CA LEU A 77 24.56 -25.07 11.83
C LEU A 77 24.73 -24.56 13.26
N ARG A 78 25.70 -25.11 13.98
CA ARG A 78 26.11 -24.60 15.30
C ARG A 78 26.78 -23.23 15.21
N LYS A 79 27.43 -22.94 14.08
CA LYS A 79 28.11 -21.67 13.82
C LYS A 79 27.08 -20.70 13.23
N LEU A 80 27.14 -19.45 13.69
CA LEU A 80 26.28 -18.38 13.17
C LEU A 80 26.46 -18.20 11.64
N SER A 81 25.38 -18.42 10.89
CA SER A 81 25.34 -18.10 9.47
C SER A 81 25.08 -16.61 9.29
N LYS A 82 25.94 -15.93 8.53
CA LYS A 82 25.79 -14.50 8.22
C LYS A 82 24.80 -14.32 7.08
N ILE A 83 23.96 -13.30 7.21
CA ILE A 83 22.99 -12.89 6.20
C ILE A 83 23.25 -11.43 5.81
N PRO A 84 22.93 -11.01 4.59
CA PRO A 84 23.02 -9.61 4.19
C PRO A 84 22.10 -8.72 5.04
N THR A 85 22.56 -7.50 5.32
CA THR A 85 21.76 -6.52 6.07
C THR A 85 20.63 -5.99 5.19
N PRO A 86 19.36 -6.01 5.63
CA PRO A 86 18.23 -5.53 4.83
C PRO A 86 18.01 -4.03 5.01
N GLU A 87 17.61 -3.39 3.93
CA GLU A 87 17.17 -1.99 3.92
C GLU A 87 15.86 -1.87 3.13
N PHE A 88 14.91 -1.07 3.63
CA PHE A 88 13.56 -0.99 3.11
C PHE A 88 13.18 0.43 2.75
N TYR A 89 12.74 0.62 1.50
CA TYR A 89 12.40 1.92 0.93
C TYR A 89 11.07 1.88 0.21
N VAL A 90 10.29 2.96 0.34
CA VAL A 90 9.12 3.23 -0.48
C VAL A 90 9.32 4.58 -1.17
N PHE A 91 9.11 4.60 -2.48
CA PHE A 91 9.06 5.83 -3.27
C PHE A 91 7.60 6.16 -3.56
N TYR A 92 7.06 7.14 -2.82
CA TYR A 92 5.69 7.59 -2.97
C TYR A 92 5.57 8.69 -4.02
N ASN A 93 4.68 8.50 -4.99
CA ASN A 93 4.37 9.51 -6.01
C ASN A 93 2.85 9.74 -6.18
N GLY A 94 2.04 9.39 -5.19
CA GLY A 94 0.60 9.59 -5.24
C GLY A 94 0.17 11.06 -5.24
N THR A 95 -1.13 11.30 -5.39
CA THR A 95 -1.72 12.64 -5.40
C THR A 95 -2.16 13.14 -4.02
N GLU A 96 -2.33 12.22 -3.05
CA GLU A 96 -2.66 12.59 -1.69
C GLU A 96 -1.49 13.30 -1.00
N TYR A 97 -1.82 14.20 -0.05
CA TYR A 97 -0.77 14.86 0.72
C TYR A 97 0.01 13.84 1.55
N TYR A 98 1.33 13.84 1.37
CA TYR A 98 2.25 13.02 2.15
C TYR A 98 3.52 13.83 2.46
N PRO A 99 4.13 13.68 3.65
CA PRO A 99 5.34 14.42 3.98
C PRO A 99 6.49 14.11 3.03
N GLU A 100 7.50 14.98 3.00
CA GLU A 100 8.71 14.81 2.18
C GLU A 100 9.39 13.46 2.42
N SER A 101 9.51 13.08 3.69
CA SER A 101 9.98 11.76 4.11
C SER A 101 9.33 11.35 5.43
N THR A 102 9.19 10.06 5.64
CA THR A 102 8.71 9.49 6.91
C THR A 102 9.28 8.09 7.10
N THR A 103 9.19 7.58 8.32
CA THR A 103 9.56 6.21 8.65
C THR A 103 8.35 5.47 9.20
N LEU A 104 8.01 4.36 8.57
CA LEU A 104 6.98 3.45 9.07
C LEU A 104 7.65 2.34 9.87
N LYS A 105 7.05 1.95 10.99
CA LYS A 105 7.58 0.94 11.91
C LYS A 105 6.65 -0.26 12.02
N LEU A 106 7.21 -1.46 12.04
CA LEU A 106 6.43 -2.67 12.23
C LEU A 106 5.74 -2.70 13.59
N SER A 107 6.39 -2.17 14.61
CA SER A 107 5.85 -2.11 15.98
C SER A 107 4.60 -1.25 16.12
N ASP A 108 4.33 -0.33 15.18
CA ASP A 108 3.10 0.46 15.19
C ASP A 108 1.86 -0.39 14.90
N ALA A 109 2.04 -1.55 14.25
CA ALA A 109 0.97 -2.52 13.98
C ALA A 109 0.71 -3.49 15.14
N PHE A 110 1.46 -3.46 16.22
CA PHE A 110 1.28 -4.39 17.33
C PHE A 110 0.04 -4.03 18.15
N MET A 111 -0.78 -5.03 18.49
CA MET A 111 -1.99 -4.86 19.29
C MET A 111 -1.70 -4.31 20.68
N THR A 112 -0.51 -4.59 21.21
CA THR A 112 -0.03 -4.07 22.50
C THR A 112 1.34 -3.44 22.28
N LYS A 113 1.62 -2.34 22.99
CA LYS A 113 2.94 -1.68 22.95
C LYS A 113 3.83 -2.24 24.07
N PRO A 114 4.81 -3.11 23.77
CA PRO A 114 5.73 -3.63 24.78
C PRO A 114 6.76 -2.55 25.17
N GLU A 115 7.28 -2.63 26.40
CA GLU A 115 8.38 -1.74 26.84
C GLU A 115 9.63 -1.91 25.98
N GLN A 116 9.92 -3.15 25.56
CA GLN A 116 10.98 -3.45 24.64
C GLN A 116 10.38 -4.11 23.40
N VAL A 117 10.66 -3.54 22.23
CA VAL A 117 10.17 -4.06 20.95
C VAL A 117 10.95 -5.33 20.57
N PRO A 118 10.33 -6.51 20.56
CA PRO A 118 11.04 -7.78 20.31
C PRO A 118 11.39 -7.97 18.82
N LEU A 119 10.68 -7.29 17.93
CA LEU A 119 10.91 -7.34 16.48
C LEU A 119 10.59 -5.97 15.89
N GLU A 120 11.57 -5.32 15.30
CA GLU A 120 11.40 -4.05 14.60
C GLU A 120 11.85 -4.16 13.15
N LEU A 121 11.08 -3.54 12.26
CA LEU A 121 11.41 -3.29 10.87
C LEU A 121 10.99 -1.87 10.52
N GLU A 122 11.94 -1.07 10.09
CA GLU A 122 11.71 0.32 9.70
C GLU A 122 11.75 0.47 8.18
N VAL A 123 10.74 1.12 7.63
CA VAL A 123 10.63 1.43 6.20
C VAL A 123 10.76 2.92 6.00
N LYS A 124 11.76 3.35 5.24
CA LYS A 124 11.92 4.76 4.86
C LYS A 124 11.06 5.06 3.65
N VAL A 125 10.16 6.01 3.80
CA VAL A 125 9.29 6.49 2.71
C VAL A 125 9.79 7.83 2.25
N TYR A 126 10.01 7.99 0.94
CA TYR A 126 10.38 9.25 0.29
C TYR A 126 9.28 9.68 -0.67
N ASN A 127 8.77 10.90 -0.48
CA ASN A 127 7.85 11.51 -1.43
C ASN A 127 8.64 12.02 -2.62
N ILE A 128 8.52 11.34 -3.75
CA ILE A 128 9.24 11.66 -4.98
C ILE A 128 8.44 12.53 -5.95
N ASN A 129 7.33 13.13 -5.50
CA ASN A 129 6.63 14.10 -6.33
C ASN A 129 7.49 15.34 -6.56
N LYS A 130 7.40 15.92 -7.75
CA LYS A 130 8.05 17.17 -8.09
C LYS A 130 7.70 18.26 -7.07
N ASN A 131 8.70 19.02 -6.62
CA ASN A 131 8.57 20.11 -5.63
C ASN A 131 8.13 19.67 -4.21
N LYS A 132 8.14 18.39 -3.89
CA LYS A 132 7.97 17.90 -2.51
C LYS A 132 9.27 17.60 -1.79
N GLY A 133 10.40 17.80 -2.46
CA GLY A 133 11.68 18.12 -1.87
C GLY A 133 12.53 16.99 -1.33
N ALA A 134 12.18 15.72 -1.53
CA ALA A 134 13.06 14.66 -1.04
C ALA A 134 14.48 14.83 -1.56
N GLU A 135 15.44 15.02 -0.64
CA GLU A 135 16.87 15.22 -0.97
C GLU A 135 17.44 14.16 -1.92
N VAL A 136 16.84 12.96 -1.88
CA VAL A 136 17.21 11.85 -2.77
C VAL A 136 17.03 12.19 -4.26
N LEU A 137 16.04 13.05 -4.61
CA LEU A 137 15.82 13.49 -5.98
C LEU A 137 17.01 14.31 -6.49
N ASN A 138 17.51 15.24 -5.67
CA ASN A 138 18.65 16.09 -6.01
C ASN A 138 19.95 15.30 -6.24
N ARG A 139 20.03 14.10 -5.66
CA ARG A 139 21.19 13.21 -5.73
C ARG A 139 21.06 12.12 -6.78
N CYS A 140 19.88 11.94 -7.38
CA CYS A 140 19.59 10.88 -8.34
C CYS A 140 18.85 11.42 -9.55
N LYS A 141 19.61 11.87 -10.56
CA LYS A 141 19.06 12.42 -11.80
C LYS A 141 18.00 11.51 -12.46
N PRO A 142 18.17 10.19 -12.59
CA PRO A 142 17.11 9.34 -13.16
C PRO A 142 15.81 9.36 -12.35
N LEU A 143 15.88 9.45 -11.02
CA LEU A 143 14.70 9.51 -10.16
C LEU A 143 14.02 10.89 -10.26
N GLU A 144 14.80 11.97 -10.36
CA GLU A 144 14.30 13.32 -10.61
C GLU A 144 13.57 13.38 -11.97
N GLU A 145 14.22 12.88 -13.03
CA GLU A 145 13.60 12.83 -14.36
C GLU A 145 12.33 11.97 -14.38
N TYR A 146 12.32 10.87 -13.64
CA TYR A 146 11.11 10.04 -13.46
C TYR A 146 9.98 10.82 -12.76
N SER A 147 10.29 11.58 -11.70
CA SER A 147 9.33 12.45 -11.02
C SER A 147 8.74 13.49 -11.99
N MET A 148 9.58 14.12 -12.83
CA MET A 148 9.13 15.07 -13.86
C MET A 148 8.25 14.40 -14.92
N PHE A 149 8.60 13.20 -15.34
CA PHE A 149 7.82 12.41 -16.30
C PHE A 149 6.42 12.08 -15.76
N VAL A 150 6.31 11.61 -14.52
CA VAL A 150 5.01 11.31 -13.89
C VAL A 150 4.14 12.57 -13.79
N GLU A 151 4.73 13.71 -13.45
CA GLU A 151 4.00 14.98 -13.42
C GLU A 151 3.49 15.38 -14.80
N GLU A 152 4.31 15.26 -15.84
CA GLU A 152 3.89 15.55 -17.22
C GLU A 152 2.77 14.60 -17.67
N VAL A 153 2.85 13.31 -17.33
CA VAL A 153 1.78 12.34 -17.59
C VAL A 153 0.46 12.80 -16.98
N ARG A 154 0.46 13.22 -15.71
CA ARG A 154 -0.75 13.72 -15.03
C ARG A 154 -1.33 14.97 -15.71
N ILE A 155 -0.48 15.92 -16.07
CA ILE A 155 -0.91 17.14 -16.76
C ILE A 155 -1.55 16.80 -18.11
N GLN A 156 -0.90 15.98 -18.91
CA GLN A 156 -1.35 15.69 -20.26
C GLN A 156 -2.60 14.81 -20.29
N THR A 157 -2.75 13.88 -19.36
CA THR A 157 -3.97 13.06 -19.26
C THR A 157 -5.18 13.85 -18.75
N GLN A 158 -4.96 14.90 -17.96
CA GLN A 158 -6.05 15.83 -17.59
C GLN A 158 -6.47 16.72 -18.76
N LEU A 159 -5.54 17.14 -19.62
CA LEU A 159 -5.80 17.99 -20.76
C LEU A 159 -6.41 17.23 -21.94
N ASP A 160 -5.95 16.04 -22.21
CA ASP A 160 -6.37 15.17 -23.30
C ASP A 160 -6.37 13.70 -22.83
N PRO A 161 -7.48 13.20 -22.30
CA PRO A 161 -7.57 11.83 -21.80
C PRO A 161 -7.26 10.74 -22.85
N GLU A 162 -7.51 11.00 -24.13
CA GLU A 162 -7.31 10.01 -25.19
C GLU A 162 -5.83 9.90 -25.59
N ASN A 163 -5.13 11.04 -25.72
CA ASN A 163 -3.76 11.10 -26.22
C ASN A 163 -2.72 11.47 -25.15
N GLY A 164 -3.15 11.72 -23.91
CA GLY A 164 -2.34 12.27 -22.84
C GLY A 164 -1.03 11.53 -22.60
N PHE A 165 -1.05 10.20 -22.57
CA PHE A 165 0.18 9.40 -22.41
C PHE A 165 1.15 9.60 -23.58
N THR A 166 0.64 9.62 -24.82
CA THR A 166 1.45 9.84 -26.02
C THR A 166 2.03 11.25 -26.03
N ASN A 167 1.25 12.26 -25.65
CA ASN A 167 1.67 13.65 -25.59
C ASN A 167 2.75 13.83 -24.51
N ALA A 168 2.56 13.26 -23.32
CA ALA A 168 3.54 13.31 -22.24
C ALA A 168 4.89 12.72 -22.65
N VAL A 169 4.91 11.56 -23.31
CA VAL A 169 6.13 10.94 -23.80
C VAL A 169 6.85 11.84 -24.82
N LYS A 170 6.12 12.43 -25.78
CA LYS A 170 6.69 13.35 -26.76
C LYS A 170 7.32 14.59 -26.10
N ILE A 171 6.57 15.24 -25.21
CA ILE A 171 7.01 16.43 -24.49
C ILE A 171 8.24 16.14 -23.65
N CYS A 172 8.29 15.00 -22.95
CA CYS A 172 9.43 14.61 -22.15
C CYS A 172 10.67 14.35 -23.01
N ILE A 173 10.54 13.71 -24.16
CA ILE A 173 11.63 13.52 -25.12
C ILE A 173 12.17 14.89 -25.60
N GLU A 174 11.29 15.84 -25.94
CA GLU A 174 11.67 17.18 -26.39
C GLU A 174 12.38 17.97 -25.29
N LYS A 175 11.91 17.86 -24.04
CA LYS A 175 12.51 18.49 -22.86
C LYS A 175 13.78 17.79 -22.37
N GLY A 176 14.16 16.64 -22.94
CA GLY A 176 15.33 15.87 -22.54
C GLY A 176 15.12 15.00 -21.28
N ILE A 177 13.89 14.88 -20.80
CA ILE A 177 13.51 14.09 -19.60
C ILE A 177 13.44 12.62 -20.00
N LEU A 178 14.24 11.76 -19.36
CA LEU A 178 14.37 10.32 -19.68
C LEU A 178 14.53 10.04 -21.18
N LYS A 179 15.12 10.99 -21.93
CA LYS A 179 15.10 11.04 -23.39
C LYS A 179 15.52 9.73 -24.06
N GLU A 180 16.69 9.22 -23.73
CA GLU A 180 17.22 7.98 -24.36
C GLU A 180 16.35 6.78 -24.06
N TYR A 181 15.82 6.69 -22.84
CA TYR A 181 14.93 5.61 -22.41
C TYR A 181 13.59 5.68 -23.16
N LEU A 182 12.95 6.85 -23.17
CA LEU A 182 11.66 7.05 -23.83
C LEU A 182 11.75 6.92 -25.35
N GLN A 183 12.83 7.37 -25.99
CA GLN A 183 13.05 7.15 -27.43
C GLN A 183 13.13 5.66 -27.79
N ARG A 184 13.78 4.86 -26.96
CA ARG A 184 13.94 3.42 -27.19
C ARG A 184 12.68 2.62 -26.83
N LYS A 185 11.93 3.03 -25.80
CA LYS A 185 10.88 2.26 -25.14
C LYS A 185 9.49 2.94 -25.17
N SER A 186 9.27 3.96 -26.00
CA SER A 186 8.04 4.76 -25.99
C SER A 186 6.76 3.93 -26.07
N ARG A 187 6.69 2.95 -26.96
CA ARG A 187 5.50 2.08 -27.11
C ARG A 187 5.25 1.22 -25.87
N GLU A 188 6.31 0.65 -25.30
CA GLU A 188 6.21 -0.18 -24.09
C GLU A 188 5.74 0.67 -22.91
N VAL A 189 6.29 1.88 -22.76
CA VAL A 189 5.91 2.82 -21.69
C VAL A 189 4.45 3.26 -21.84
N ILE A 190 4.02 3.64 -23.05
CA ILE A 190 2.62 4.03 -23.30
C ILE A 190 1.68 2.87 -23.00
N ASN A 191 1.96 1.67 -23.48
CA ASN A 191 1.13 0.50 -23.22
C ASN A 191 1.05 0.16 -21.72
N MET A 192 2.17 0.29 -20.99
CA MET A 192 2.20 0.10 -19.55
C MET A 192 1.34 1.14 -18.81
N LEU A 193 1.46 2.42 -19.17
CA LEU A 193 0.68 3.50 -18.58
C LEU A 193 -0.83 3.33 -18.83
N VAL A 194 -1.22 2.91 -20.04
CA VAL A 194 -2.62 2.61 -20.36
C VAL A 194 -3.13 1.44 -19.50
N ALA A 195 -2.36 0.35 -19.40
CA ALA A 195 -2.75 -0.81 -18.61
C ALA A 195 -2.85 -0.49 -17.10
N GLU A 196 -1.94 0.33 -16.58
CA GLU A 196 -1.96 0.77 -15.19
C GLU A 196 -3.16 1.70 -14.90
N TYR A 197 -3.47 2.62 -15.82
CA TYR A 197 -4.63 3.49 -15.72
C TYR A 197 -5.95 2.70 -15.76
N ASP A 198 -6.09 1.74 -16.66
CA ASP A 198 -7.27 0.90 -16.76
C ASP A 198 -7.48 0.05 -15.49
N TYR A 199 -6.39 -0.49 -14.93
CA TYR A 199 -6.41 -1.26 -13.69
C TYR A 199 -6.81 -0.39 -12.49
N ASP A 200 -6.23 0.80 -12.35
CA ASP A 200 -6.56 1.74 -11.27
C ASP A 200 -8.01 2.21 -11.36
N THR A 201 -8.51 2.43 -12.58
CA THR A 201 -9.91 2.80 -12.83
C THR A 201 -10.86 1.66 -12.44
N ASP A 202 -10.55 0.42 -12.83
CA ASP A 202 -11.35 -0.75 -12.47
C ASP A 202 -11.40 -0.96 -10.95
N ILE A 203 -10.26 -0.86 -10.27
CA ILE A 203 -10.17 -0.94 -8.80
C ILE A 203 -10.96 0.19 -8.14
N ALA A 204 -10.90 1.42 -8.65
CA ALA A 204 -11.66 2.55 -8.12
C ALA A 204 -13.18 2.33 -8.24
N VAL A 205 -13.63 1.82 -9.37
CA VAL A 205 -15.04 1.47 -9.61
C VAL A 205 -15.50 0.36 -8.66
N GLN A 206 -14.72 -0.72 -8.53
CA GLN A 206 -15.03 -1.83 -7.63
C GLN A 206 -15.10 -1.40 -6.16
N ARG A 207 -14.16 -0.54 -5.72
CA ARG A 207 -14.17 0.04 -4.35
C ARG A 207 -15.40 0.92 -4.11
N ALA A 208 -15.76 1.76 -5.08
CA ALA A 208 -16.95 2.62 -4.98
C ALA A 208 -18.23 1.79 -4.92
N GLU A 209 -18.30 0.70 -5.68
CA GLU A 209 -19.44 -0.22 -5.68
C GLU A 209 -19.54 -0.99 -4.35
N ALA A 210 -18.43 -1.55 -3.88
CA ALA A 210 -18.36 -2.21 -2.58
C ALA A 210 -18.73 -1.26 -1.43
N GLY A 211 -18.28 0.00 -1.49
CA GLY A 211 -18.66 1.04 -0.54
C GLY A 211 -20.17 1.33 -0.53
N ARG A 212 -20.80 1.42 -1.71
CA ARG A 212 -22.25 1.60 -1.81
C ARG A 212 -23.03 0.41 -1.25
N ILE A 213 -22.60 -0.79 -1.54
CA ILE A 213 -23.22 -2.02 -1.01
C ILE A 213 -23.08 -2.09 0.52
N ALA A 214 -21.89 -1.82 1.06
CA ALA A 214 -21.64 -1.82 2.50
C ALA A 214 -22.46 -0.74 3.22
N PHE A 215 -22.58 0.46 2.64
CA PHE A 215 -23.38 1.55 3.17
C PHE A 215 -24.89 1.20 3.18
N ALA A 216 -25.41 0.65 2.09
CA ALA A 216 -26.80 0.21 2.01
C ALA A 216 -27.11 -0.89 3.04
N LYS A 217 -26.21 -1.86 3.20
CA LYS A 217 -26.30 -2.90 4.23
C LYS A 217 -26.26 -2.32 5.64
N GLY A 218 -25.37 -1.36 5.89
CA GLY A 218 -25.27 -0.69 7.19
C GLY A 218 -26.55 0.08 7.55
N ILE A 219 -27.16 0.80 6.59
CA ILE A 219 -28.45 1.46 6.79
C ILE A 219 -29.52 0.43 7.12
N SER A 220 -29.63 -0.65 6.36
CA SER A 220 -30.64 -1.69 6.60
C SER A 220 -30.51 -2.29 8.00
N GLN A 221 -29.28 -2.65 8.40
CA GLN A 221 -29.00 -3.16 9.75
C GLN A 221 -29.29 -2.14 10.84
N GLY A 222 -28.94 -0.85 10.60
CA GLY A 222 -29.22 0.23 11.56
C GLY A 222 -30.72 0.46 11.76
N ILE A 223 -31.52 0.41 10.70
CA ILE A 223 -32.98 0.51 10.77
C ILE A 223 -33.56 -0.69 11.56
N GLU A 224 -33.10 -1.91 11.26
CA GLU A 224 -33.57 -3.11 11.94
C GLU A 224 -33.25 -3.07 13.43
N GLN A 225 -31.99 -2.79 13.81
CA GLN A 225 -31.57 -2.65 15.19
C GLN A 225 -32.28 -1.52 15.93
N GLY A 226 -32.44 -0.36 15.27
CA GLY A 226 -33.15 0.80 15.83
C GLY A 226 -34.62 0.51 16.07
N SER A 227 -35.30 -0.17 15.11
CA SER A 227 -36.70 -0.55 15.26
C SER A 227 -36.88 -1.59 16.38
N TYR A 228 -36.01 -2.56 16.48
CA TYR A 228 -36.01 -3.56 17.55
C TYR A 228 -35.77 -2.94 18.92
N GLN A 229 -34.78 -2.05 19.04
CA GLN A 229 -34.51 -1.33 20.27
C GLN A 229 -35.72 -0.48 20.70
N LYS A 230 -36.36 0.22 19.76
CA LYS A 230 -37.55 1.01 20.03
C LYS A 230 -38.75 0.16 20.46
N ALA A 231 -38.92 -1.01 19.84
CA ALA A 231 -39.95 -1.97 20.24
C ALA A 231 -39.74 -2.45 21.68
N ARG A 232 -38.49 -2.75 22.08
CA ARG A 232 -38.14 -3.13 23.46
C ARG A 232 -38.41 -2.00 24.47
N GLU A 233 -38.02 -0.78 24.17
CA GLU A 233 -38.28 0.39 25.03
C GLU A 233 -39.78 0.60 25.22
N THR A 234 -40.54 0.51 24.13
CA THR A 234 -42.00 0.66 24.16
C THR A 234 -42.66 -0.45 24.97
N ALA A 235 -42.23 -1.70 24.77
CA ALA A 235 -42.75 -2.84 25.52
C ALA A 235 -42.45 -2.73 27.03
N ALA A 236 -41.25 -2.30 27.38
CA ALA A 236 -40.89 -2.04 28.80
C ALA A 236 -41.76 -0.95 29.45
N ALA A 237 -42.05 0.12 28.70
CA ALA A 237 -42.96 1.19 29.18
C ALA A 237 -44.37 0.66 29.39
N PHE A 238 -44.92 -0.10 28.44
CA PHE A 238 -46.26 -0.70 28.55
C PHE A 238 -46.36 -1.74 29.67
N LYS A 239 -45.31 -2.54 29.89
CA LYS A 239 -45.24 -3.46 31.00
C LYS A 239 -45.35 -2.74 32.39
N LYS A 240 -44.63 -1.59 32.52
CA LYS A 240 -44.71 -0.73 33.72
C LYS A 240 -46.10 -0.12 33.94
N LEU A 241 -46.85 0.12 32.86
CA LEU A 241 -48.23 0.62 32.92
C LEU A 241 -49.27 -0.50 33.21
N GLY A 242 -48.85 -1.75 33.37
CA GLY A 242 -49.71 -2.87 33.67
C GLY A 242 -50.51 -3.41 32.47
N ILE A 243 -50.09 -3.13 31.25
CA ILE A 243 -50.73 -3.67 30.03
C ILE A 243 -50.41 -5.16 29.92
N ASP A 244 -51.42 -5.92 29.49
CA ASP A 244 -51.30 -7.37 29.27
C ASP A 244 -50.21 -7.71 28.26
N SER A 245 -49.39 -8.74 28.56
CA SER A 245 -48.25 -9.11 27.73
C SER A 245 -48.63 -9.54 26.30
N ALA A 246 -49.82 -10.14 26.11
CA ALA A 246 -50.25 -10.50 24.77
C ALA A 246 -50.57 -9.26 23.91
N LYS A 247 -51.14 -8.22 24.51
CA LYS A 247 -51.38 -6.94 23.80
C LYS A 247 -50.08 -6.17 23.52
N ILE A 248 -49.08 -6.30 24.44
CA ILE A 248 -47.74 -5.73 24.20
C ILE A 248 -47.08 -6.44 23.02
N ALA A 249 -47.13 -7.76 22.96
CA ALA A 249 -46.59 -8.54 21.86
C ALA A 249 -47.24 -8.16 20.51
N GLU A 250 -48.57 -8.05 20.47
CA GLU A 250 -49.31 -7.61 19.25
C GLU A 250 -48.90 -6.22 18.80
N GLY A 251 -48.70 -5.26 19.71
CA GLY A 251 -48.39 -3.87 19.39
C GLY A 251 -46.91 -3.61 19.06
N THR A 252 -45.99 -4.46 19.55
CA THR A 252 -44.53 -4.22 19.40
C THR A 252 -43.87 -5.24 18.47
N GLY A 253 -44.50 -6.37 18.18
CA GLY A 253 -43.94 -7.46 17.40
C GLY A 253 -42.92 -8.30 18.15
N LEU A 254 -42.68 -8.05 19.45
CA LEU A 254 -41.80 -8.86 20.29
C LEU A 254 -42.48 -10.16 20.76
N SER A 255 -41.69 -11.17 20.96
CA SER A 255 -42.19 -12.44 21.52
C SER A 255 -42.54 -12.29 23.01
N LEU A 256 -43.43 -13.17 23.49
CA LEU A 256 -43.78 -13.22 24.93
C LEU A 256 -42.57 -13.46 25.82
N GLU A 257 -41.60 -14.25 25.36
CA GLU A 257 -40.35 -14.52 26.08
C GLU A 257 -39.51 -13.25 26.20
N GLU A 258 -39.36 -12.49 25.12
CA GLU A 258 -38.62 -11.21 25.14
C GLU A 258 -39.28 -10.20 26.08
N ILE A 259 -40.61 -10.14 26.09
CA ILE A 259 -41.38 -9.27 26.99
C ILE A 259 -41.24 -9.73 28.45
N ALA A 260 -41.16 -11.03 28.72
CA ALA A 260 -40.96 -11.56 30.06
C ALA A 260 -39.59 -11.09 30.65
N HIS A 261 -38.58 -11.00 29.82
CA HIS A 261 -37.20 -10.58 30.17
C HIS A 261 -36.95 -9.06 30.16
N LEU A 262 -37.95 -8.23 29.90
CA LEU A 262 -37.94 -6.78 30.07
C LEU A 262 -38.32 -6.38 31.49
#